data_5b5240e2de783f29f8ca48eb845bf814
#
_entry.id   5b5240e2de783f29f8ca48eb845bf814
#
_cell.length_a   1.000
_cell.length_b   1.000
_cell.length_c   1.000
_cell.angle_alpha   90.00
_cell.angle_beta   90.00
_cell.angle_gamma   90.00
#
_symmetry.space_group_name_H-M   'P 1'
#
loop_
_entity.id
_entity.type
_entity.pdbx_description
1 polymer ?
#
loop_
_entity_poly.entity_id
_entity_poly.type
_entity_poly.pdbx_seq_one_letter_code
_entity_poly.pdbx_strand_id
1 'polypeptide(L)'
;MSSFPAHNTFHINSDGRVVIEDTLTGRFTTICANQWDDLDASVICRHLNVSQTGHAIILPPSQQFNKSVFGVHCTGFETDPEHCQVDSYDYTGTCQWADDAGVQCGSVQNVTR
;
A
#
# COMPACT_ATOMS: atom_id res chain seq x y z
N MET A 1 -15.20 -2.12 11.35
CA MET A 1 -14.17 -1.53 10.72
C MET A 1 -12.88 -1.78 11.37
N SER A 2 -11.84 -2.00 10.64
CA SER A 2 -10.56 -2.32 11.20
C SER A 2 -9.54 -1.33 10.79
N SER A 3 -8.46 -1.27 11.51
CA SER A 3 -7.28 -0.54 11.11
C SER A 3 -6.13 -1.53 11.08
N PHE A 4 -4.99 -1.07 10.62
CA PHE A 4 -3.80 -1.92 10.61
C PHE A 4 -3.45 -2.29 12.04
N PRO A 5 -2.96 -3.51 12.25
CA PRO A 5 -2.40 -3.84 13.55
C PRO A 5 -1.17 -2.98 13.82
N ALA A 6 -0.79 -2.83 15.06
CA ALA A 6 0.42 -2.10 15.40
C ALA A 6 1.64 -2.83 14.88
N HIS A 7 2.76 -2.16 14.87
CA HIS A 7 4.05 -2.76 14.52
C HIS A 7 4.22 -3.07 13.03
N ASN A 8 3.68 -2.22 12.17
CA ASN A 8 3.91 -2.33 10.74
C ASN A 8 4.86 -1.24 10.25
N THR A 9 5.74 -1.60 9.35
CA THR A 9 6.58 -0.64 8.63
C THR A 9 6.25 -0.76 7.15
N PHE A 10 6.10 0.39 6.50
CA PHE A 10 5.75 0.41 5.08
C PHE A 10 6.98 0.70 4.24
N HIS A 11 7.12 -0.01 3.15
CA HIS A 11 8.24 0.13 2.22
C HIS A 11 7.71 0.24 0.80
N ILE A 12 8.48 0.86 -0.07
CA ILE A 12 8.20 0.87 -1.50
C ILE A 12 9.35 0.16 -2.20
N ASN A 13 9.05 -0.90 -2.91
CA ASN A 13 10.06 -1.64 -3.64
C ASN A 13 10.45 -0.92 -4.92
N SER A 14 11.47 -1.41 -5.58
CA SER A 14 11.98 -0.78 -6.81
C SER A 14 10.94 -0.73 -7.93
N ASP A 15 9.97 -1.62 -7.92
CA ASP A 15 8.92 -1.60 -8.92
C ASP A 15 7.73 -0.74 -8.51
N GLY A 16 7.80 -0.09 -7.36
CA GLY A 16 6.70 0.75 -6.86
C GLY A 16 5.75 0.02 -5.95
N ARG A 17 5.92 -1.28 -5.76
CA ARG A 17 5.02 -2.10 -4.94
C ARG A 17 5.12 -1.70 -3.47
N VAL A 18 3.98 -1.55 -2.81
CA VAL A 18 3.97 -1.26 -1.37
C VAL A 18 4.09 -2.59 -0.63
N VAL A 19 5.05 -2.67 0.26
CA VAL A 19 5.28 -3.87 1.05
C VAL A 19 5.19 -3.50 2.52
N ILE A 20 4.48 -4.29 3.28
CA ILE A 20 4.29 -4.06 4.70
C ILE A 20 5.11 -5.09 5.46
N GLU A 21 5.95 -4.62 6.36
CA GLU A 21 6.72 -5.48 7.22
C GLU A 21 6.08 -5.51 8.61
N ASP A 22 5.77 -6.71 9.10
CA ASP A 22 5.33 -6.88 10.47
C ASP A 22 6.60 -6.98 11.30
N THR A 23 6.89 -5.96 12.09
CA THR A 23 8.16 -5.90 12.81
C THR A 23 8.24 -6.90 13.95
N LEU A 24 7.12 -7.46 14.38
CA LEU A 24 7.15 -8.48 15.42
C LEU A 24 7.54 -9.85 14.88
N THR A 25 7.12 -10.17 13.67
CA THR A 25 7.38 -11.47 13.09
C THR A 25 8.42 -11.44 11.98
N GLY A 26 8.72 -10.26 11.44
CA GLY A 26 9.58 -10.13 10.29
C GLY A 26 8.94 -10.54 8.98
N ARG A 27 7.62 -10.72 8.96
CA ARG A 27 6.92 -11.17 7.77
C ARG A 27 6.58 -9.98 6.88
N PHE A 28 6.71 -10.17 5.58
CA PHE A 28 6.38 -9.13 4.60
C PHE A 28 5.16 -9.52 3.82
N THR A 29 4.26 -8.57 3.59
CA THR A 29 3.06 -8.79 2.79
C THR A 29 2.82 -7.59 1.89
N THR A 30 1.95 -7.77 0.90
CA THR A 30 1.55 -6.68 0.00
C THR A 30 0.11 -6.30 0.27
N ILE A 31 -0.34 -5.20 -0.33
CA ILE A 31 -1.70 -4.70 -0.14
C ILE A 31 -2.53 -5.06 -1.37
N CYS A 32 -3.75 -5.49 -1.12
CA CYS A 32 -4.70 -5.75 -2.20
C CYS A 32 -5.02 -4.44 -2.92
N ALA A 33 -4.97 -4.46 -4.24
CA ALA A 33 -5.21 -3.26 -5.04
C ALA A 33 -6.68 -2.92 -5.22
N ASN A 34 -7.58 -3.68 -4.64
CA ASN A 34 -9.00 -3.42 -4.78
C ASN A 34 -9.32 -2.05 -4.18
N GLN A 35 -9.85 -1.15 -5.00
CA GLN A 35 -10.18 0.22 -4.62
C GLN A 35 -8.98 1.07 -4.19
N TRP A 36 -7.78 0.66 -4.57
CA TRP A 36 -6.56 1.43 -4.31
C TRP A 36 -6.53 2.63 -5.26
N ASP A 37 -6.37 3.82 -4.72
CA ASP A 37 -6.42 5.05 -5.52
C ASP A 37 -5.33 6.03 -5.12
N ASP A 38 -5.35 7.21 -5.73
CA ASP A 38 -4.32 8.21 -5.51
C ASP A 38 -4.34 8.78 -4.09
N LEU A 39 -5.47 8.77 -3.43
CA LEU A 39 -5.53 9.22 -2.04
C LEU A 39 -4.74 8.26 -1.16
N ASP A 40 -4.89 6.97 -1.38
CA ASP A 40 -4.14 5.96 -0.64
C ASP A 40 -2.65 6.08 -0.93
N ALA A 41 -2.31 6.24 -2.20
CA ALA A 41 -0.92 6.36 -2.62
C ALA A 41 -0.26 7.59 -2.01
N SER A 42 -0.99 8.69 -1.93
CA SER A 42 -0.45 9.93 -1.37
C SER A 42 -0.12 9.78 0.12
N VAL A 43 -0.96 9.05 0.86
CA VAL A 43 -0.69 8.84 2.28
C VAL A 43 0.61 8.05 2.46
N ILE A 44 0.83 7.03 1.64
CA ILE A 44 2.07 6.25 1.69
C ILE A 44 3.28 7.14 1.35
N CYS A 45 3.17 7.94 0.31
CA CYS A 45 4.29 8.78 -0.12
C CYS A 45 4.66 9.82 0.93
N ARG A 46 3.66 10.41 1.56
CA ARG A 46 3.92 11.38 2.62
C ARG A 46 4.49 10.72 3.87
N HIS A 47 3.96 9.57 4.22
CA HIS A 47 4.44 8.85 5.41
C HIS A 47 5.91 8.50 5.28
N LEU A 48 6.35 8.14 4.08
CA LEU A 48 7.74 7.77 3.86
C LEU A 48 8.63 8.97 3.50
N ASN A 49 8.06 10.16 3.55
CA ASN A 49 8.80 11.41 3.28
C ASN A 49 9.41 11.44 1.88
N VAL A 50 8.76 10.79 0.93
CA VAL A 50 9.24 10.79 -0.44
C VAL A 50 8.64 11.97 -1.20
N SER A 51 7.36 12.25 -0.98
CA SER A 51 6.67 13.29 -1.71
C SER A 51 5.37 13.62 -1.00
N GLN A 52 4.80 14.79 -1.28
CA GLN A 52 3.51 15.17 -0.72
C GLN A 52 2.35 14.49 -1.45
N THR A 53 2.56 14.07 -2.68
CA THR A 53 1.50 13.45 -3.47
C THR A 53 1.99 12.14 -4.06
N GLY A 54 1.06 11.30 -4.40
CA GLY A 54 1.36 10.03 -5.04
C GLY A 54 0.25 9.61 -5.97
N HIS A 55 0.59 8.74 -6.89
CA HIS A 55 -0.36 8.15 -7.82
C HIS A 55 -0.41 6.65 -7.59
N ALA A 56 -1.62 6.10 -7.61
CA ALA A 56 -1.79 4.67 -7.48
C ALA A 56 -1.31 3.97 -8.74
N ILE A 57 -0.59 2.88 -8.55
CA ILE A 57 -0.29 1.98 -9.66
C ILE A 57 -0.72 0.59 -9.24
N ILE A 58 -1.09 -0.20 -10.23
CA ILE A 58 -1.60 -1.54 -10.00
C ILE A 58 -0.58 -2.50 -10.60
N LEU A 59 -0.09 -3.40 -9.79
CA LEU A 59 0.97 -4.30 -10.20
C LEU A 59 0.47 -5.74 -10.18
N PRO A 60 1.03 -6.62 -10.98
CA PRO A 60 0.64 -8.03 -10.90
C PRO A 60 0.93 -8.58 -9.51
N PRO A 61 0.24 -9.64 -9.08
CA PRO A 61 0.51 -10.21 -7.77
C PRO A 61 1.96 -10.62 -7.61
N SER A 62 2.49 -10.38 -6.43
CA SER A 62 3.87 -10.74 -6.14
C SER A 62 4.00 -12.26 -6.06
N GLN A 63 5.12 -12.76 -6.56
CA GLN A 63 5.46 -14.15 -6.36
C GLN A 63 6.38 -14.32 -5.17
N GLN A 64 6.86 -13.22 -4.62
CA GLN A 64 7.82 -13.25 -3.53
C GLN A 64 7.15 -13.06 -2.18
N PHE A 65 6.13 -12.22 -2.11
CA PHE A 65 5.49 -11.89 -0.84
C PHE A 65 4.06 -12.38 -0.84
N ASN A 66 3.60 -12.81 0.33
CA ASN A 66 2.19 -13.14 0.50
C ASN A 66 1.37 -11.87 0.45
N LYS A 67 0.17 -11.97 -0.09
CA LYS A 67 -0.71 -10.83 -0.13
C LYS A 67 -1.32 -10.60 1.25
N SER A 68 -1.42 -9.34 1.60
CA SER A 68 -2.17 -8.96 2.76
C SER A 68 -3.62 -9.30 2.56
N VAL A 69 -4.33 -9.44 3.65
CA VAL A 69 -5.70 -9.86 3.59
C VAL A 69 -6.69 -8.74 3.43
N PHE A 70 -6.24 -7.52 3.22
CA PHE A 70 -7.15 -6.41 3.21
C PHE A 70 -6.85 -5.40 2.13
N GLY A 71 -7.86 -4.68 1.74
CA GLY A 71 -7.72 -3.44 0.98
C GLY A 71 -7.60 -2.27 1.94
N VAL A 72 -7.01 -1.19 1.50
CA VAL A 72 -6.77 -0.01 2.32
C VAL A 72 -7.55 1.16 1.75
N HIS A 73 -8.21 1.90 2.61
CA HIS A 73 -9.03 3.03 2.19
C HIS A 73 -8.65 4.25 3.02
N CYS A 74 -7.97 5.20 2.38
CA CYS A 74 -7.55 6.43 3.04
C CYS A 74 -8.39 7.60 2.53
N THR A 75 -8.55 8.62 3.36
CA THR A 75 -9.22 9.84 2.93
C THR A 75 -8.27 10.75 2.16
N GLY A 76 -6.98 10.52 2.29
CA GLY A 76 -5.96 11.37 1.70
C GLY A 76 -5.34 12.36 2.67
N PHE A 77 -5.93 12.51 3.85
CA PHE A 77 -5.43 13.47 4.82
C PHE A 77 -4.63 12.85 5.94
N GLU A 78 -4.61 11.54 6.03
CA GLU A 78 -3.86 10.87 7.08
C GLU A 78 -2.37 11.10 6.89
N THR A 79 -1.63 11.19 7.98
CA THR A 79 -0.17 11.29 7.92
C THR A 79 0.47 9.94 8.12
N ASP A 80 -0.31 8.95 8.52
CA ASP A 80 0.19 7.61 8.78
C ASP A 80 -0.82 6.63 8.18
N PRO A 81 -0.38 5.71 7.32
CA PRO A 81 -1.32 4.77 6.70
C PRO A 81 -2.00 3.88 7.72
N GLU A 82 -1.44 3.73 8.91
CA GLU A 82 -2.09 2.96 9.96
C GLU A 82 -3.39 3.60 10.43
N HIS A 83 -3.63 4.87 10.10
CA HIS A 83 -4.88 5.52 10.44
C HIS A 83 -5.93 5.34 9.36
N CYS A 84 -5.60 4.73 8.25
CA CYS A 84 -6.57 4.47 7.20
C CYS A 84 -7.42 3.27 7.57
N GLN A 85 -8.60 3.19 6.99
CA GLN A 85 -9.46 2.03 7.21
C GLN A 85 -8.96 0.87 6.37
N VAL A 86 -9.15 -0.33 6.85
CA VAL A 86 -8.81 -1.52 6.09
C VAL A 86 -10.02 -2.46 6.05
N ASP A 87 -10.20 -3.11 4.91
CA ASP A 87 -11.23 -4.11 4.73
C ASP A 87 -10.59 -5.46 4.59
N SER A 88 -11.09 -6.41 5.31
CA SER A 88 -10.53 -7.75 5.26
C SER A 88 -11.23 -8.57 4.19
N TYR A 89 -10.45 -9.12 3.28
CA TYR A 89 -11.00 -9.94 2.21
C TYR A 89 -10.52 -11.37 2.27
N ASP A 90 -9.68 -11.71 3.21
CA ASP A 90 -9.01 -12.99 3.18
C ASP A 90 -9.97 -14.16 3.30
N TYR A 91 -11.04 -13.99 4.04
CA TYR A 91 -11.97 -15.08 4.24
C TYR A 91 -12.75 -15.42 2.97
N THR A 92 -12.79 -14.50 2.00
CA THR A 92 -13.42 -14.79 0.73
C THR A 92 -12.43 -15.21 -0.33
N GLY A 93 -11.16 -15.02 -0.08
CA GLY A 93 -10.12 -15.31 -1.05
C GLY A 93 -10.06 -14.34 -2.21
N THR A 94 -10.82 -13.25 -2.17
CA THR A 94 -10.89 -12.37 -3.33
C THR A 94 -9.63 -11.58 -3.57
N CYS A 95 -8.85 -11.30 -2.52
CA CYS A 95 -7.61 -10.58 -2.70
C CYS A 95 -6.44 -11.46 -3.09
N GLN A 96 -6.55 -12.76 -2.89
CA GLN A 96 -5.43 -13.64 -3.10
C GLN A 96 -4.93 -13.66 -4.52
N TRP A 97 -5.83 -13.48 -5.48
CA TRP A 97 -5.51 -13.48 -6.89
C TRP A 97 -5.59 -12.11 -7.53
N ALA A 98 -5.86 -11.09 -6.73
CA ALA A 98 -5.97 -9.73 -7.22
C ALA A 98 -4.59 -9.11 -7.34
N ASP A 99 -4.52 -7.99 -8.04
CA ASP A 99 -3.28 -7.26 -8.20
C ASP A 99 -2.84 -6.63 -6.89
N ASP A 100 -1.58 -6.28 -6.82
CA ASP A 100 -1.00 -5.61 -5.66
C ASP A 100 -1.00 -4.10 -5.85
N ALA A 101 -1.15 -3.40 -4.74
CA ALA A 101 -1.11 -1.94 -4.73
C ALA A 101 0.32 -1.44 -4.81
N GLY A 102 0.51 -0.41 -5.60
CA GLY A 102 1.80 0.26 -5.69
C GLY A 102 1.61 1.75 -5.74
N VAL A 103 2.72 2.49 -5.71
CA VAL A 103 2.69 3.94 -5.72
C VAL A 103 3.78 4.50 -6.62
N GLN A 104 3.48 5.61 -7.23
CA GLN A 104 4.47 6.47 -7.83
C GLN A 104 4.40 7.78 -7.09
N CYS A 105 5.45 8.13 -6.37
CA CYS A 105 5.45 9.32 -5.55
C CYS A 105 5.93 10.51 -6.36
N GLY A 106 5.29 11.65 -6.15
CA GLY A 106 5.68 12.87 -6.80
C GLY A 106 5.16 12.99 -8.21
N SER A 107 5.71 13.95 -8.89
CA SER A 107 5.26 14.28 -10.23
C SER A 107 5.99 13.48 -11.27
N VAL A 108 5.27 12.98 -12.24
CA VAL A 108 5.86 12.21 -13.27
C VAL A 108 6.71 12.99 -14.19
N GLN A 109 6.41 14.20 -14.38
CA GLN A 109 7.16 14.95 -15.34
C GLN A 109 8.49 15.34 -14.88
N ASN A 110 8.85 15.01 -13.72
CA ASN A 110 10.14 15.25 -13.32
C ASN A 110 11.13 14.67 -14.09
N VAL A 111 10.82 13.79 -14.86
CA VAL A 111 11.75 13.11 -15.55
C VAL A 111 12.43 13.89 -16.50
N THR A 112 12.16 14.89 -16.77
CA THR A 112 12.81 15.43 -17.76
C THR A 112 13.92 15.90 -17.66
N ARG A 113 14.40 15.84 -17.98
CA ARG A 113 15.38 16.32 -17.84
C ARG A 113 16.03 15.94 -18.30
#